data_0719e29d76a24983b4b8e6a26b7a1ae0
#
_entry.id   0719e29d76a24983b4b8e6a26b7a1ae0
#
_cell.length_a   1.000
_cell.length_b   1.000
_cell.length_c   1.000
_cell.angle_alpha   90.00
_cell.angle_beta   90.00
_cell.angle_gamma   90.00
#
_symmetry.space_group_name_H-M   'P 1'
#
loop_
_entity.id
_entity.type
_entity.pdbx_description
1 polymer ?
#
loop_
_entity_poly.entity_id
_entity_poly.type
_entity_poly.pdbx_seq_one_letter_code
_entity_poly.pdbx_strand_id
1 'polypeptide(L)'
;MIISPILSPKGKERANKLCKTITKGDITNLPINLTGPRAAQLFNAVTLKTSWSLPFYKELTKSMPFHCEDGRTRQVRMMMNDDTMQMYQGYNAKDYQVLLMPLQNGFRLYAILPLKKVNLQDIIRKLSAKELRKIAQSTKTYDNVNILFPCFSTSLNIPLKQLYGDMGLGSLFTREADFSRMSAQPLAVDDVFQQINLNVNEDGISAKAIQVTHIAYLSANDNTSSFSFKADHPFLYYVLDRYDNLCFMGTYMGD
;
A
#
# COMPACT_ATOMS: atom_id res chain seq x y z
N MET A 1 -10.78 -12.96 15.80
CA MET A 1 -11.54 -13.70 14.77
C MET A 1 -13.01 -13.64 15.15
N ILE A 2 -13.87 -13.20 14.24
CA ILE A 2 -15.31 -13.11 14.49
C ILE A 2 -15.97 -14.15 13.60
N ILE A 3 -16.68 -15.09 14.21
CA ILE A 3 -17.42 -16.15 13.53
C ILE A 3 -18.88 -15.72 13.46
N SER A 4 -19.44 -15.61 12.27
CA SER A 4 -20.85 -15.32 12.06
C SER A 4 -21.44 -16.29 11.03
N PRO A 5 -22.58 -16.94 11.30
CA PRO A 5 -23.25 -17.74 10.31
C PRO A 5 -23.82 -16.85 9.20
N ILE A 6 -23.34 -17.03 7.96
CA ILE A 6 -23.66 -16.15 6.81
C ILE A 6 -24.63 -16.84 5.83
N LEU A 7 -25.23 -17.96 6.18
CA LEU A 7 -26.10 -18.74 5.30
C LEU A 7 -27.42 -18.05 4.86
N SER A 8 -27.60 -16.79 5.18
CA SER A 8 -28.77 -16.00 4.81
C SER A 8 -28.41 -14.60 4.32
N PRO A 9 -29.28 -13.93 3.55
CA PRO A 9 -29.10 -12.53 3.18
C PRO A 9 -28.80 -11.62 4.40
N LYS A 10 -29.46 -11.88 5.54
CA LYS A 10 -29.20 -11.18 6.81
C LYS A 10 -27.80 -11.43 7.35
N GLY A 11 -27.22 -12.63 7.14
CA GLY A 11 -25.85 -12.93 7.52
C GLY A 11 -24.82 -12.12 6.71
N LYS A 12 -25.01 -12.01 5.40
CA LYS A 12 -24.18 -11.17 4.52
C LYS A 12 -24.23 -9.70 4.95
N GLU A 13 -25.43 -9.18 5.23
CA GLU A 13 -25.61 -7.82 5.69
C GLU A 13 -24.90 -7.58 7.04
N ARG A 14 -25.00 -8.51 7.98
CA ARG A 14 -24.27 -8.44 9.27
C ARG A 14 -22.76 -8.44 9.09
N ALA A 15 -22.23 -9.29 8.19
CA ALA A 15 -20.80 -9.35 7.90
C ALA A 15 -20.31 -8.02 7.28
N ASN A 16 -21.05 -7.45 6.34
CA ASN A 16 -20.75 -6.16 5.74
C ASN A 16 -20.81 -5.03 6.78
N LYS A 17 -21.83 -5.00 7.62
CA LYS A 17 -21.97 -4.03 8.72
C LYS A 17 -20.79 -4.11 9.68
N LEU A 18 -20.37 -5.31 10.06
CA LEU A 18 -19.24 -5.53 10.95
C LEU A 18 -17.94 -5.05 10.31
N CYS A 19 -17.69 -5.44 9.05
CA CYS A 19 -16.52 -5.00 8.29
C CYS A 19 -16.47 -3.46 8.19
N LYS A 20 -17.57 -2.83 7.82
CA LYS A 20 -17.71 -1.36 7.79
C LYS A 20 -17.38 -0.72 9.14
N THR A 21 -17.83 -1.32 10.24
CA THR A 21 -17.55 -0.80 11.59
C THR A 21 -16.07 -0.91 11.94
N ILE A 22 -15.45 -2.08 11.73
CA ILE A 22 -14.05 -2.35 12.05
C ILE A 22 -13.11 -1.49 11.19
N THR A 23 -13.39 -1.36 9.90
CA THR A 23 -12.58 -0.59 8.95
C THR A 23 -12.95 0.91 8.95
N LYS A 24 -13.82 1.36 9.86
CA LYS A 24 -14.31 2.75 9.94
C LYS A 24 -14.84 3.29 8.60
N GLY A 25 -15.53 2.42 7.84
CA GLY A 25 -16.19 2.75 6.60
C GLY A 25 -15.35 2.56 5.33
N ASP A 26 -14.09 2.18 5.43
CA ASP A 26 -13.22 2.01 4.24
C ASP A 26 -13.61 0.79 3.40
N ILE A 27 -14.11 -0.27 4.06
CA ILE A 27 -14.59 -1.47 3.39
C ILE A 27 -16.05 -1.69 3.77
N THR A 28 -16.93 -1.60 2.79
CA THR A 28 -18.38 -1.66 3.01
C THR A 28 -19.03 -2.93 2.49
N ASN A 29 -18.43 -3.57 1.48
CA ASN A 29 -18.95 -4.75 0.83
C ASN A 29 -17.87 -5.82 0.72
N LEU A 30 -18.13 -6.98 1.32
CA LEU A 30 -17.29 -8.16 1.19
C LEU A 30 -17.75 -9.00 -0.01
N PRO A 31 -16.84 -9.62 -0.77
CA PRO A 31 -17.18 -10.49 -1.90
C PRO A 31 -17.67 -11.87 -1.40
N ILE A 32 -18.76 -11.86 -0.66
CA ILE A 32 -19.33 -13.09 -0.07
C ILE A 32 -20.09 -13.87 -1.14
N ASN A 33 -19.60 -15.07 -1.43
CA ASN A 33 -20.23 -16.02 -2.32
C ASN A 33 -20.10 -17.44 -1.74
N LEU A 34 -21.04 -17.85 -0.90
CA LEU A 34 -21.06 -19.19 -0.31
C LEU A 34 -21.77 -20.16 -1.25
N THR A 35 -21.07 -21.19 -1.67
CA THR A 35 -21.56 -22.17 -2.66
C THR A 35 -22.28 -23.37 -2.02
N GLY A 36 -22.29 -23.48 -0.68
CA GLY A 36 -22.93 -24.60 -0.01
C GLY A 36 -23.17 -24.44 1.50
N PRO A 37 -23.97 -25.30 2.10
CA PRO A 37 -24.38 -25.19 3.50
C PRO A 37 -23.25 -25.52 4.50
N ARG A 38 -22.12 -26.02 4.04
CA ARG A 38 -20.96 -26.40 4.85
C ARG A 38 -19.72 -25.62 4.48
N ALA A 39 -19.88 -24.48 3.80
CA ALA A 39 -18.79 -23.64 3.36
C ALA A 39 -18.49 -22.55 4.39
N ALA A 40 -17.21 -22.33 4.68
CA ALA A 40 -16.70 -21.18 5.41
C ALA A 40 -15.92 -20.28 4.44
N GLN A 41 -16.01 -18.97 4.63
CA GLN A 41 -15.15 -18.00 3.90
C GLN A 41 -14.33 -17.23 4.90
N LEU A 42 -13.05 -17.05 4.59
CA LEU A 42 -12.13 -16.23 5.37
C LEU A 42 -11.92 -14.89 4.67
N PHE A 43 -12.12 -13.81 5.41
CA PHE A 43 -11.87 -12.46 4.93
C PHE A 43 -10.81 -11.79 5.79
N ASN A 44 -9.80 -11.25 5.14
CA ASN A 44 -8.86 -10.33 5.75
C ASN A 44 -9.09 -8.94 5.14
N ALA A 45 -9.32 -7.95 5.99
CA ALA A 45 -9.50 -6.55 5.58
C ALA A 45 -8.36 -5.72 6.13
N VAL A 46 -7.59 -5.09 5.26
CA VAL A 46 -6.42 -4.31 5.63
C VAL A 46 -6.58 -2.88 5.16
N THR A 47 -6.53 -1.95 6.08
CA THR A 47 -6.54 -0.50 5.80
C THR A 47 -5.43 0.18 6.59
N LEU A 48 -4.83 1.21 6.03
CA LEU A 48 -3.88 2.08 6.72
C LEU A 48 -4.39 3.52 6.65
N LYS A 49 -4.40 4.20 7.80
CA LYS A 49 -4.74 5.63 7.91
C LYS A 49 -3.64 6.33 8.67
N THR A 50 -2.85 7.11 7.96
CA THR A 50 -1.75 7.88 8.54
C THR A 50 -1.43 9.08 7.67
N SER A 51 -1.00 10.18 8.28
CA SER A 51 -0.61 11.39 7.56
C SER A 51 0.88 11.37 7.23
N TRP A 52 1.28 12.12 6.20
CA TRP A 52 2.68 12.43 5.99
C TRP A 52 3.24 13.17 7.20
N SER A 53 4.47 12.92 7.56
CA SER A 53 5.19 13.77 8.52
C SER A 53 5.50 15.14 7.92
N LEU A 54 5.62 15.19 6.59
CA LEU A 54 5.81 16.37 5.76
C LEU A 54 4.74 16.36 4.67
N PRO A 55 3.54 16.94 4.89
CA PRO A 55 2.45 16.94 3.92
C PRO A 55 2.77 17.74 2.67
N PHE A 56 2.12 17.38 1.57
CA PHE A 56 2.19 18.15 0.33
C PHE A 56 1.18 19.29 0.34
N TYR A 57 1.50 20.39 -0.33
CA TYR A 57 0.58 21.49 -0.54
C TYR A 57 -0.40 21.16 -1.66
N LYS A 58 -1.69 21.26 -1.41
CA LYS A 58 -2.73 20.96 -2.40
C LYS A 58 -2.67 21.87 -3.61
N GLU A 59 -2.26 23.11 -3.39
CA GLU A 59 -2.10 24.15 -4.41
C GLU A 59 -1.00 23.83 -5.42
N LEU A 60 -0.01 23.04 -5.02
CA LEU A 60 1.08 22.58 -5.89
C LEU A 60 0.74 21.30 -6.66
N THR A 61 -0.34 20.60 -6.28
CA THR A 61 -0.78 19.39 -7.00
C THR A 61 -1.35 19.77 -8.36
N LYS A 62 -0.79 19.20 -9.42
CA LYS A 62 -1.20 19.48 -10.82
C LYS A 62 -1.47 18.19 -11.57
N SER A 63 -2.30 18.30 -12.63
CA SER A 63 -2.48 17.23 -13.60
C SER A 63 -1.24 17.17 -14.49
N MET A 64 -0.55 16.04 -14.54
CA MET A 64 0.69 15.85 -15.28
C MET A 64 0.71 14.49 -15.98
N PRO A 65 1.50 14.34 -17.06
CA PRO A 65 1.60 13.09 -17.79
C PRO A 65 2.27 12.00 -16.95
N PHE A 66 1.69 10.81 -17.00
CA PHE A 66 2.23 9.56 -16.47
C PHE A 66 2.39 8.55 -17.61
N HIS A 67 3.56 8.00 -17.77
CA HIS A 67 3.93 7.10 -18.86
C HIS A 67 3.70 5.64 -18.43
N CYS A 68 2.56 5.06 -18.83
CA CYS A 68 2.20 3.69 -18.49
C CYS A 68 3.10 2.66 -19.20
N GLU A 69 3.17 1.44 -18.63
CA GLU A 69 3.96 0.34 -19.19
C GLU A 69 3.49 -0.09 -20.60
N ASP A 70 2.19 0.07 -20.89
CA ASP A 70 1.59 -0.23 -22.20
C ASP A 70 1.88 0.84 -23.29
N GLY A 71 2.73 1.82 -23.00
CA GLY A 71 3.10 2.91 -23.90
C GLY A 71 2.10 4.06 -23.94
N ARG A 72 0.96 3.97 -23.24
CA ARG A 72 -0.01 5.08 -23.14
C ARG A 72 0.48 6.12 -22.13
N THR A 73 0.10 7.36 -22.38
CA THR A 73 0.30 8.45 -21.42
C THR A 73 -1.05 8.86 -20.85
N ARG A 74 -1.17 8.89 -19.54
CA ARG A 74 -2.37 9.33 -18.83
C ARG A 74 -2.10 10.59 -18.05
N GLN A 75 -3.12 11.42 -17.86
CA GLN A 75 -3.06 12.57 -16.98
C GLN A 75 -3.42 12.12 -15.57
N VAL A 76 -2.50 12.29 -14.64
CA VAL A 76 -2.69 11.95 -13.23
C VAL A 76 -2.41 13.17 -12.35
N ARG A 77 -3.06 13.24 -11.20
CA ARG A 77 -2.76 14.27 -10.20
C ARG A 77 -1.41 13.98 -9.56
N MET A 78 -0.45 14.88 -9.75
CA MET A 78 0.90 14.77 -9.18
C MET A 78 1.07 15.77 -8.07
N MET A 79 1.36 15.27 -6.88
CA MET A 79 1.79 16.07 -5.73
C MET A 79 3.23 16.52 -5.94
N MET A 80 3.50 17.76 -5.58
CA MET A 80 4.85 18.33 -5.59
C MET A 80 5.14 18.93 -4.23
N ASN A 81 6.36 18.76 -3.76
CA ASN A 81 6.83 19.56 -2.63
C ASN A 81 7.18 20.96 -3.12
N ASP A 82 7.15 21.94 -2.23
CA ASP A 82 7.70 23.26 -2.54
C ASP A 82 9.24 23.22 -2.48
N ASP A 83 9.87 24.28 -2.99
CA ASP A 83 11.33 24.42 -3.04
C ASP A 83 11.94 24.73 -1.65
N THR A 84 11.13 24.77 -0.58
CA THR A 84 11.63 24.97 0.77
C THR A 84 12.29 23.69 1.26
N MET A 85 13.45 23.81 1.87
CA MET A 85 14.31 22.73 2.34
C MET A 85 13.56 21.73 3.21
N GLN A 86 13.13 20.62 2.60
CA GLN A 86 12.56 19.48 3.29
C GLN A 86 13.56 18.33 3.23
N MET A 87 14.05 17.90 4.38
CA MET A 87 14.97 16.77 4.47
C MET A 87 14.23 15.46 4.27
N TYR A 88 14.25 14.94 3.05
CA TYR A 88 13.80 13.60 2.73
C TYR A 88 14.98 12.63 2.67
N GLN A 89 14.69 11.36 2.76
CA GLN A 89 15.71 10.34 2.55
C GLN A 89 15.54 9.68 1.19
N GLY A 90 16.65 9.42 0.53
CA GLY A 90 16.68 8.79 -0.78
C GLY A 90 17.88 7.90 -0.98
N TYR A 91 17.88 7.17 -2.09
CA TYR A 91 18.97 6.31 -2.48
C TYR A 91 18.99 6.14 -4.01
N ASN A 92 20.17 6.30 -4.63
CA ASN A 92 20.37 6.02 -6.03
C ASN A 92 21.10 4.68 -6.18
N ALA A 93 20.40 3.68 -6.67
CA ALA A 93 20.97 2.41 -7.09
C ALA A 93 21.35 2.46 -8.57
N LYS A 94 21.97 1.39 -9.08
CA LYS A 94 22.35 1.26 -10.48
C LYS A 94 21.13 1.27 -11.43
N ASP A 95 20.06 0.61 -11.02
CA ASP A 95 18.90 0.32 -11.87
C ASP A 95 17.62 1.06 -11.43
N TYR A 96 17.62 1.68 -10.24
CA TYR A 96 16.45 2.36 -9.68
C TYR A 96 16.85 3.45 -8.69
N GLN A 97 15.88 4.34 -8.42
CA GLN A 97 15.93 5.29 -7.31
C GLN A 97 14.96 4.88 -6.21
N VAL A 98 15.26 5.24 -4.99
CA VAL A 98 14.37 5.05 -3.84
C VAL A 98 14.11 6.38 -3.17
N LEU A 99 12.85 6.67 -2.87
CA LEU A 99 12.44 7.77 -2.01
C LEU A 99 11.80 7.20 -0.75
N LEU A 100 12.21 7.68 0.40
CA LEU A 100 11.55 7.45 1.68
C LEU A 100 10.72 8.68 2.04
N MET A 101 9.44 8.48 2.21
CA MET A 101 8.49 9.48 2.69
C MET A 101 8.02 9.10 4.10
N PRO A 102 8.41 9.86 5.14
CA PRO A 102 8.05 9.56 6.51
C PRO A 102 6.55 9.84 6.76
N LEU A 103 5.93 8.93 7.49
CA LEU A 103 4.55 8.99 7.92
C LEU A 103 4.48 9.14 9.45
N GLN A 104 3.35 9.62 9.96
CA GLN A 104 3.13 9.72 11.40
C GLN A 104 3.18 8.35 12.08
N ASN A 105 3.39 8.36 13.41
CA ASN A 105 3.48 7.15 14.25
C ASN A 105 4.61 6.18 13.86
N GLY A 106 5.65 6.67 13.16
CA GLY A 106 6.81 5.89 12.77
C GLY A 106 6.61 4.97 11.56
N PHE A 107 5.50 5.11 10.86
CA PHE A 107 5.34 4.46 9.55
C PHE A 107 6.23 5.16 8.51
N ARG A 108 6.65 4.42 7.48
CA ARG A 108 7.50 4.91 6.40
C ARG A 108 7.05 4.32 5.08
N LEU A 109 6.77 5.16 4.11
CA LEU A 109 6.54 4.73 2.73
C LEU A 109 7.84 4.83 1.95
N TYR A 110 8.21 3.74 1.31
CA TYR A 110 9.31 3.67 0.35
C TYR A 110 8.74 3.54 -1.05
N ALA A 111 9.21 4.34 -1.97
CA ALA A 111 8.92 4.21 -3.40
C ALA A 111 10.19 3.84 -4.14
N ILE A 112 10.14 2.78 -4.95
CA ILE A 112 11.24 2.30 -5.80
C ILE A 112 10.85 2.59 -7.24
N LEU A 113 11.55 3.53 -7.86
CA LEU A 113 11.32 3.98 -9.22
C LEU A 113 12.42 3.42 -10.13
N PRO A 114 12.08 2.60 -11.14
CA PRO A 114 13.05 2.15 -12.13
C PRO A 114 13.72 3.32 -12.84
N LEU A 115 14.99 3.21 -13.19
CA LEU A 115 15.59 4.15 -14.14
C LEU A 115 15.04 3.90 -15.56
N LYS A 116 15.04 4.93 -16.40
CA LYS A 116 14.60 4.80 -17.80
C LYS A 116 15.30 3.61 -18.47
N LYS A 117 14.54 2.76 -19.16
CA LYS A 117 14.95 1.50 -19.81
C LYS A 117 15.07 0.28 -18.89
N VAL A 118 14.80 0.39 -17.60
CA VAL A 118 14.74 -0.77 -16.69
C VAL A 118 13.28 -1.16 -16.48
N ASN A 119 12.97 -2.45 -16.69
CA ASN A 119 11.61 -2.95 -16.46
C ASN A 119 11.35 -3.11 -14.95
N LEU A 120 10.19 -2.63 -14.48
CA LEU A 120 9.80 -2.75 -13.08
C LEU A 120 9.73 -4.21 -12.62
N GLN A 121 9.27 -5.12 -13.48
CA GLN A 121 9.16 -6.55 -13.17
C GLN A 121 10.53 -7.20 -12.91
N ASP A 122 11.59 -6.74 -13.60
CA ASP A 122 12.95 -7.24 -13.36
C ASP A 122 13.49 -6.81 -12.01
N ILE A 123 13.10 -5.62 -11.54
CA ILE A 123 13.41 -5.17 -10.19
C ILE A 123 12.64 -6.03 -9.18
N ILE A 124 11.32 -6.19 -9.36
CA ILE A 124 10.46 -6.95 -8.44
C ILE A 124 10.97 -8.39 -8.26
N ARG A 125 11.38 -9.07 -9.32
CA ARG A 125 11.92 -10.44 -9.27
C ARG A 125 13.19 -10.56 -8.42
N LYS A 126 13.97 -9.49 -8.30
CA LYS A 126 15.21 -9.45 -7.52
C LYS A 126 14.97 -9.04 -6.06
N LEU A 127 13.78 -8.50 -5.73
CA LEU A 127 13.47 -8.04 -4.39
C LEU A 127 13.13 -9.21 -3.48
N SER A 128 13.90 -9.34 -2.41
CA SER A 128 13.64 -10.23 -1.28
C SER A 128 13.43 -9.38 -0.02
N ALA A 129 12.94 -9.99 1.06
CA ALA A 129 12.86 -9.30 2.36
C ALA A 129 14.22 -8.75 2.82
N LYS A 130 15.31 -9.43 2.48
CA LYS A 130 16.69 -8.98 2.76
C LYS A 130 17.04 -7.72 1.97
N GLU A 131 16.69 -7.70 0.68
CA GLU A 131 16.96 -6.54 -0.17
C GLU A 131 16.12 -5.31 0.25
N LEU A 132 14.86 -5.50 0.63
CA LEU A 132 14.02 -4.41 1.15
C LEU A 132 14.61 -3.80 2.43
N ARG A 133 15.13 -4.62 3.34
CA ARG A 133 15.83 -4.13 4.54
C ARG A 133 17.11 -3.39 4.19
N LYS A 134 17.90 -3.90 3.24
CA LYS A 134 19.12 -3.24 2.77
C LYS A 134 18.81 -1.88 2.14
N ILE A 135 17.76 -1.79 1.33
CA ILE A 135 17.28 -0.54 0.76
C ILE A 135 16.95 0.46 1.88
N ALA A 136 16.18 0.03 2.89
CA ALA A 136 15.80 0.89 4.02
C ALA A 136 17.02 1.42 4.79
N GLN A 137 18.09 0.63 4.92
CA GLN A 137 19.34 1.02 5.57
C GLN A 137 20.27 1.88 4.69
N SER A 138 20.05 1.88 3.37
CA SER A 138 20.89 2.58 2.40
C SER A 138 20.42 3.99 2.08
N THR A 139 19.23 4.38 2.55
CA THR A 139 18.69 5.73 2.33
C THR A 139 19.52 6.77 3.07
N LYS A 140 19.78 7.90 2.40
CA LYS A 140 20.51 9.04 2.94
C LYS A 140 19.61 10.26 2.99
N THR A 141 19.82 11.14 3.94
CA THR A 141 19.14 12.43 4.01
C THR A 141 19.72 13.38 2.97
N TYR A 142 18.84 14.11 2.30
CA TYR A 142 19.18 15.17 1.35
C TYR A 142 18.55 16.48 1.81
N ASP A 143 19.27 17.57 1.64
CA ASP A 143 18.83 18.90 2.08
C ASP A 143 17.81 19.49 1.11
N ASN A 144 17.97 19.20 -0.19
CA ASN A 144 17.08 19.65 -1.24
C ASN A 144 16.57 18.45 -2.03
N VAL A 145 15.26 18.17 -1.94
CA VAL A 145 14.62 17.06 -2.65
C VAL A 145 13.46 17.59 -3.47
N ASN A 146 13.53 17.37 -4.79
CA ASN A 146 12.42 17.66 -5.69
C ASN A 146 11.59 16.38 -5.89
N ILE A 147 10.35 16.38 -5.41
CA ILE A 147 9.46 15.25 -5.46
C ILE A 147 8.30 15.54 -6.41
N LEU A 148 8.06 14.58 -7.31
CA LEU A 148 6.85 14.46 -8.08
C LEU A 148 6.26 13.09 -7.81
N PHE A 149 5.11 13.03 -7.14
CA PHE A 149 4.52 11.78 -6.69
C PHE A 149 3.00 11.75 -6.95
N PRO A 150 2.43 10.68 -7.54
CA PRO A 150 1.01 10.65 -7.88
C PRO A 150 0.10 10.53 -6.65
N CYS A 151 -1.05 11.20 -6.71
CA CYS A 151 -2.21 10.81 -5.92
C CYS A 151 -2.84 9.58 -6.55
N PHE A 152 -3.12 8.55 -5.76
CA PHE A 152 -3.78 7.35 -6.26
C PHE A 152 -4.61 6.64 -5.19
N SER A 153 -5.58 5.86 -5.66
CA SER A 153 -6.40 5.02 -4.81
C SER A 153 -6.38 3.60 -5.35
N THR A 154 -6.15 2.63 -4.47
CA THR A 154 -6.18 1.22 -4.81
C THR A 154 -7.23 0.52 -3.97
N SER A 155 -8.13 -0.22 -4.62
CA SER A 155 -9.09 -1.11 -3.97
C SER A 155 -8.96 -2.48 -4.61
N LEU A 156 -8.32 -3.40 -3.92
CA LEU A 156 -8.04 -4.75 -4.42
C LEU A 156 -8.73 -5.79 -3.56
N ASN A 157 -9.28 -6.79 -4.23
CA ASN A 157 -9.78 -8.01 -3.63
C ASN A 157 -8.93 -9.18 -4.14
N ILE A 158 -8.05 -9.68 -3.31
CA ILE A 158 -7.04 -10.67 -3.67
C ILE A 158 -7.52 -12.06 -3.24
N PRO A 159 -7.77 -13.00 -4.17
CA PRO A 159 -8.04 -14.38 -3.82
C PRO A 159 -6.75 -15.05 -3.33
N LEU A 160 -6.80 -15.64 -2.12
CA LEU A 160 -5.62 -16.23 -1.49
C LEU A 160 -5.66 -17.76 -1.44
N LYS A 161 -6.72 -18.39 -1.95
CA LYS A 161 -6.91 -19.86 -1.89
C LYS A 161 -5.72 -20.61 -2.49
N GLN A 162 -5.30 -20.22 -3.71
CA GLN A 162 -4.16 -20.85 -4.39
C GLN A 162 -2.87 -20.66 -3.59
N LEU A 163 -2.61 -19.44 -3.13
CA LEU A 163 -1.42 -19.13 -2.34
C LEU A 163 -1.35 -19.99 -1.05
N TYR A 164 -2.48 -20.16 -0.35
CA TYR A 164 -2.54 -20.99 0.84
C TYR A 164 -2.30 -22.47 0.50
N GLY A 165 -2.80 -22.93 -0.66
CA GLY A 165 -2.48 -24.27 -1.17
C GLY A 165 -0.99 -24.48 -1.39
N ASP A 166 -0.34 -23.53 -2.06
CA ASP A 166 1.09 -23.56 -2.36
C ASP A 166 1.97 -23.50 -1.08
N MET A 167 1.43 -22.88 -0.02
CA MET A 167 2.06 -22.83 1.31
C MET A 167 1.83 -24.12 2.14
N GLY A 168 1.21 -25.15 1.58
CA GLY A 168 0.95 -26.43 2.26
C GLY A 168 -0.34 -26.44 3.11
N LEU A 169 -1.20 -25.43 3.01
CA LEU A 169 -2.46 -25.34 3.74
C LEU A 169 -3.66 -25.86 2.91
N GLY A 170 -3.42 -26.68 1.90
CA GLY A 170 -4.44 -27.21 1.00
C GLY A 170 -5.56 -28.00 1.68
N SER A 171 -5.26 -28.68 2.79
CA SER A 171 -6.24 -29.45 3.57
C SER A 171 -7.40 -28.59 4.11
N LEU A 172 -7.19 -27.28 4.33
CA LEU A 172 -8.25 -26.35 4.76
C LEU A 172 -9.44 -26.31 3.79
N PHE A 173 -9.18 -26.58 2.50
CA PHE A 173 -10.14 -26.46 1.40
C PHE A 173 -10.78 -27.81 1.02
N THR A 174 -10.47 -28.88 1.74
CA THR A 174 -10.96 -30.23 1.49
C THR A 174 -11.91 -30.71 2.58
N ARG A 175 -12.50 -31.87 2.38
CA ARG A 175 -13.33 -32.53 3.38
C ARG A 175 -12.54 -33.04 4.59
N GLU A 176 -11.23 -33.05 4.51
CA GLU A 176 -10.30 -33.45 5.57
C GLU A 176 -10.02 -32.32 6.57
N ALA A 177 -10.56 -31.13 6.31
CA ALA A 177 -10.42 -29.99 7.20
C ALA A 177 -11.05 -30.25 8.57
N ASP A 178 -10.28 -30.12 9.64
CA ASP A 178 -10.78 -30.26 11.00
C ASP A 178 -11.10 -28.89 11.62
N PHE A 179 -12.37 -28.54 11.61
CA PHE A 179 -12.94 -27.37 12.29
C PHE A 179 -13.84 -27.76 13.46
N SER A 180 -13.67 -28.94 14.05
CA SER A 180 -14.52 -29.48 15.14
C SER A 180 -14.58 -28.57 16.37
N ARG A 181 -13.52 -27.75 16.61
CA ARG A 181 -13.52 -26.73 17.68
C ARG A 181 -14.37 -25.49 17.38
N MET A 182 -14.79 -25.31 16.11
CA MET A 182 -15.57 -24.15 15.68
C MET A 182 -17.03 -24.50 15.41
N SER A 183 -17.29 -25.72 14.97
CA SER A 183 -18.62 -26.17 14.58
C SER A 183 -18.79 -27.68 14.85
N ALA A 184 -19.97 -28.07 15.36
CA ALA A 184 -20.36 -29.46 15.46
C ALA A 184 -20.65 -30.11 14.08
N GLN A 185 -20.83 -29.29 13.04
CA GLN A 185 -21.02 -29.77 11.67
C GLN A 185 -19.68 -29.72 10.92
N PRO A 186 -19.37 -30.69 10.06
CA PRO A 186 -18.20 -30.66 9.20
C PRO A 186 -18.19 -29.36 8.36
N LEU A 187 -17.09 -28.62 8.42
CA LEU A 187 -16.85 -27.40 7.64
C LEU A 187 -15.57 -27.55 6.81
N ALA A 188 -15.57 -26.94 5.63
CA ALA A 188 -14.36 -26.68 4.85
C ALA A 188 -14.33 -25.19 4.47
N VAL A 189 -13.14 -24.65 4.28
CA VAL A 189 -12.99 -23.29 3.74
C VAL A 189 -13.29 -23.36 2.24
N ASP A 190 -14.25 -22.57 1.79
CA ASP A 190 -14.59 -22.45 0.38
C ASP A 190 -13.62 -21.51 -0.32
N ASP A 191 -13.38 -20.36 0.29
CA ASP A 191 -12.47 -19.36 -0.25
C ASP A 191 -11.82 -18.47 0.83
N VAL A 192 -10.70 -17.84 0.46
CA VAL A 192 -9.96 -16.91 1.29
C VAL A 192 -9.69 -15.66 0.47
N PHE A 193 -10.11 -14.50 0.98
CA PHE A 193 -9.91 -13.21 0.33
C PHE A 193 -9.20 -12.22 1.23
N GLN A 194 -8.34 -11.42 0.63
CA GLN A 194 -7.80 -10.23 1.27
C GLN A 194 -8.29 -8.99 0.51
N GLN A 195 -8.97 -8.10 1.20
CA GLN A 195 -9.36 -6.81 0.66
C GLN A 195 -8.42 -5.73 1.21
N ILE A 196 -7.84 -4.96 0.29
CA ILE A 196 -6.93 -3.86 0.58
C ILE A 196 -7.53 -2.60 0.01
N ASN A 197 -7.66 -1.57 0.83
CA ASN A 197 -7.99 -0.22 0.40
C ASN A 197 -6.88 0.72 0.84
N LEU A 198 -6.29 1.41 -0.13
CA LEU A 198 -5.25 2.41 0.07
C LEU A 198 -5.62 3.65 -0.72
N ASN A 199 -5.53 4.81 -0.09
CA ASN A 199 -5.69 6.10 -0.75
C ASN A 199 -4.50 6.98 -0.38
N VAL A 200 -3.73 7.38 -1.37
CA VAL A 200 -2.54 8.24 -1.23
C VAL A 200 -2.87 9.60 -1.80
N ASN A 201 -2.76 10.62 -0.97
CA ASN A 201 -3.03 12.01 -1.32
C ASN A 201 -2.08 12.96 -0.59
N GLU A 202 -2.30 14.25 -0.71
CA GLU A 202 -1.46 15.30 -0.15
C GLU A 202 -1.37 15.28 1.39
N ASP A 203 -2.40 14.75 2.05
CA ASP A 203 -2.46 14.65 3.53
C ASP A 203 -1.76 13.39 4.05
N GLY A 204 -1.63 12.34 3.23
CA GLY A 204 -1.05 11.05 3.62
C GLY A 204 -1.71 9.85 2.97
N ILE A 205 -1.72 8.74 3.71
CA ILE A 205 -2.40 7.50 3.33
C ILE A 205 -3.75 7.46 4.02
N SER A 206 -4.85 7.49 3.24
CA SER A 206 -6.23 7.52 3.74
C SER A 206 -6.46 8.57 4.85
N ALA A 207 -5.63 9.61 4.89
CA ALA A 207 -5.67 10.68 5.87
C ALA A 207 -6.75 11.71 5.51
N LYS A 208 -7.23 12.38 6.55
CA LYS A 208 -8.02 13.61 6.43
C LYS A 208 -7.09 14.79 6.67
N ALA A 209 -7.39 15.92 6.05
CA ALA A 209 -6.62 17.15 6.18
C ALA A 209 -6.26 17.45 7.65
N ILE A 210 -4.98 17.55 7.92
CA ILE A 210 -4.44 18.04 9.20
C ILE A 210 -3.77 19.36 8.88
N GLN A 211 -4.11 20.39 9.63
CA GLN A 211 -3.45 21.68 9.49
C GLN A 211 -2.04 21.57 10.10
N VAL A 212 -1.01 21.58 9.27
CA VAL A 212 0.38 21.55 9.71
C VAL A 212 0.99 22.93 9.49
N THR A 213 1.54 23.50 10.56
CA THR A 213 2.32 24.74 10.48
C THR A 213 3.75 24.36 10.12
N HIS A 214 4.19 24.70 8.92
CA HIS A 214 5.56 24.49 8.48
C HIS A 214 6.48 25.54 9.10
N ILE A 215 7.52 25.10 9.80
CA ILE A 215 8.61 25.95 10.24
C ILE A 215 9.72 25.82 9.19
N ALA A 216 9.94 26.85 8.40
CA ALA A 216 11.05 26.91 7.46
C ALA A 216 12.37 27.10 8.23
N TYR A 217 13.29 26.17 8.11
CA TYR A 217 14.67 26.36 8.55
C TYR A 217 15.45 27.03 7.43
N LEU A 218 15.78 28.30 7.62
CA LEU A 218 16.68 29.02 6.74
C LEU A 218 18.13 28.69 7.13
N SER A 219 18.74 27.72 6.49
CA SER A 219 20.19 27.55 6.54
C SER A 219 20.76 27.68 5.14
N ALA A 220 21.48 28.78 4.91
CA ALA A 220 22.27 28.95 3.70
C ALA A 220 23.58 28.19 3.87
N ASN A 221 23.67 26.99 3.29
CA ASN A 221 24.93 26.27 3.12
C ASN A 221 25.14 26.00 1.64
N ASP A 222 26.26 26.49 1.09
CA ASP A 222 26.63 26.38 -0.34
C ASP A 222 26.91 24.92 -0.82
N ASN A 223 26.86 23.91 0.07
CA ASN A 223 27.07 22.51 -0.21
C ASN A 223 25.81 21.69 0.08
N THR A 224 24.67 22.07 -0.52
CA THR A 224 23.42 21.31 -0.35
C THR A 224 23.40 20.06 -1.24
N SER A 225 23.23 18.90 -0.62
CA SER A 225 23.02 17.66 -1.35
C SER A 225 21.61 17.65 -1.96
N SER A 226 21.51 17.47 -3.28
CA SER A 226 20.22 17.46 -3.98
C SER A 226 19.83 16.09 -4.49
N PHE A 227 18.52 15.79 -4.46
CA PHE A 227 17.94 14.55 -4.97
C PHE A 227 16.63 14.84 -5.70
N SER A 228 16.45 14.29 -6.89
CA SER A 228 15.22 14.45 -7.65
C SER A 228 14.55 13.09 -7.87
N PHE A 229 13.30 12.98 -7.44
CA PHE A 229 12.47 11.78 -7.58
C PHE A 229 11.18 12.12 -8.32
N LYS A 230 11.07 11.68 -9.56
CA LYS A 230 9.92 11.97 -10.44
C LYS A 230 9.20 10.68 -10.80
N ALA A 231 8.16 10.31 -10.03
CA ALA A 231 7.35 9.12 -10.24
C ALA A 231 6.33 9.33 -11.37
N ASP A 232 6.82 9.57 -12.59
CA ASP A 232 6.04 9.80 -13.80
C ASP A 232 5.87 8.54 -14.67
N HIS A 233 6.28 7.37 -14.15
CA HIS A 233 6.15 6.06 -14.78
C HIS A 233 6.00 4.97 -13.71
N PRO A 234 5.70 3.70 -14.06
CA PRO A 234 5.43 2.63 -13.11
C PRO A 234 6.49 2.45 -12.04
N PHE A 235 6.05 2.34 -10.79
CA PHE A 235 6.93 2.16 -9.65
C PHE A 235 6.34 1.17 -8.63
N LEU A 236 7.21 0.61 -7.79
CA LEU A 236 6.83 -0.18 -6.63
C LEU A 236 6.82 0.72 -5.39
N TYR A 237 5.84 0.49 -4.51
CA TYR A 237 5.84 1.10 -3.18
C TYR A 237 5.65 0.06 -2.10
N TYR A 238 6.19 0.33 -0.92
CA TYR A 238 5.92 -0.46 0.27
C TYR A 238 5.92 0.41 1.52
N VAL A 239 5.20 -0.05 2.53
CA VAL A 239 5.07 0.65 3.81
C VAL A 239 5.59 -0.25 4.93
N LEU A 240 6.53 0.27 5.71
CA LEU A 240 7.01 -0.35 6.93
C LEU A 240 6.43 0.37 8.14
N ASP A 241 6.19 -0.39 9.22
CA ASP A 241 5.91 0.18 10.54
C ASP A 241 7.21 0.63 11.25
N ARG A 242 7.09 1.13 12.48
CA ARG A 242 8.23 1.56 13.30
C ARG A 242 9.18 0.43 13.71
N TYR A 243 8.77 -0.82 13.55
CA TYR A 243 9.55 -2.03 13.88
C TYR A 243 10.11 -2.73 12.63
N ASP A 244 10.06 -2.08 11.48
CA ASP A 244 10.46 -2.63 10.18
C ASP A 244 9.59 -3.80 9.68
N ASN A 245 8.37 -3.96 10.20
CA ASN A 245 7.44 -4.92 9.64
C ASN A 245 6.82 -4.38 8.35
N LEU A 246 6.75 -5.23 7.33
CA LEU A 246 6.07 -4.91 6.07
C LEU A 246 4.55 -4.92 6.29
N CYS A 247 3.92 -3.75 6.13
CA CYS A 247 2.48 -3.57 6.26
C CYS A 247 1.75 -3.64 4.92
N PHE A 248 2.32 -3.00 3.90
CA PHE A 248 1.76 -2.90 2.55
C PHE A 248 2.87 -2.96 1.51
N MET A 249 2.55 -3.55 0.37
CA MET A 249 3.38 -3.51 -0.82
C MET A 249 2.47 -3.53 -2.05
N GLY A 250 2.81 -2.74 -3.06
CA GLY A 250 2.07 -2.68 -4.31
C GLY A 250 2.85 -1.96 -5.41
N THR A 251 2.30 -1.99 -6.60
CA THR A 251 2.78 -1.23 -7.75
C THR A 251 1.74 -0.21 -8.16
N TYR A 252 2.18 0.94 -8.63
CA TYR A 252 1.34 1.91 -9.31
C TYR A 252 1.71 1.94 -10.79
N MET A 253 0.72 1.75 -11.65
CA MET A 253 0.88 1.59 -13.10
C MET A 253 0.25 2.74 -13.90
N GLY A 254 -0.35 3.74 -13.21
CA GLY A 254 -1.01 4.89 -13.84
C GLY A 254 -2.52 4.75 -13.97
N ASP A 255 -3.17 3.94 -13.18
CA ASP A 255 -4.62 3.65 -13.12
C ASP A 255 -5.32 4.30 -11.93
#